data_173132e6b78166b5f0c208e3f567b759
#
_entry.id   173132e6b78166b5f0c208e3f567b759
#
_cell.length_a   1.000
_cell.length_b   1.000
_cell.length_c   1.000
_cell.angle_alpha   90.00
_cell.angle_beta   90.00
_cell.angle_gamma   90.00
#
_symmetry.space_group_name_H-M   'P 1'
#
loop_
_entity.id
_entity.type
_entity.pdbx_description
1 polymer ?
#
loop_
_entity_poly.entity_id
_entity_poly.type
_entity_poly.pdbx_seq_one_letter_code
_entity_poly.pdbx_strand_id
1 'polypeptide(L)'
;CPPPPPRSRQPAGIAASAPSHHLPVTPGPAGQASPEMSVLATYRRLARWPAGRWLFSRLVCLKAPYFASIAPRMELLEPGRGVATLRHRRAVSNHLGSVHAIALCNAAELTAGLATDVSIPPSMRWIPKGMTVRYLRKAVGRMTATATLDPRNLEGPARDLEVVVAVRDPSGDAVLDAR
;
A
#
# COMPACT_ATOMS: atom_id res chain seq x y z
N CYS A 1 4.89 48.10 42.57
CA CYS A 1 4.26 46.78 42.41
C CYS A 1 4.35 46.38 40.95
N PRO A 2 5.07 45.30 40.57
CA PRO A 2 5.12 44.83 39.20
C PRO A 2 3.82 44.14 38.82
N PRO A 3 3.37 44.20 37.53
CA PRO A 3 2.15 43.51 37.08
C PRO A 3 2.31 42.00 37.08
N PRO A 4 1.21 41.25 37.26
CA PRO A 4 1.25 39.79 37.29
C PRO A 4 1.55 39.19 35.91
N PRO A 5 2.17 38.01 35.83
CA PRO A 5 2.51 37.35 34.56
C PRO A 5 1.26 36.89 33.80
N PRO A 6 1.30 36.83 32.45
CA PRO A 6 0.18 36.40 31.66
C PRO A 6 -0.12 34.92 31.89
N ARG A 7 -1.41 34.60 32.06
CA ARG A 7 -1.91 33.23 32.21
C ARG A 7 -1.67 32.46 30.92
N SER A 8 -0.97 31.35 31.00
CA SER A 8 -0.79 30.39 29.95
C SER A 8 -2.19 29.78 29.58
N ARG A 9 -2.63 30.01 28.35
CA ARG A 9 -3.79 29.32 27.78
C ARG A 9 -3.39 27.86 27.52
N GLN A 10 -3.95 26.92 28.27
CA GLN A 10 -3.95 25.51 27.90
C GLN A 10 -4.78 25.33 26.62
N PRO A 11 -4.30 24.55 25.63
CA PRO A 11 -5.15 24.18 24.52
C PRO A 11 -6.23 23.22 25.00
N ALA A 12 -7.48 23.57 24.70
CA ALA A 12 -8.63 22.73 24.96
C ALA A 12 -8.48 21.39 24.23
N GLY A 13 -8.44 20.29 24.97
CA GLY A 13 -8.45 18.96 24.43
C GLY A 13 -9.78 18.71 23.71
N ILE A 14 -9.72 18.50 22.41
CA ILE A 14 -10.85 18.01 21.62
C ILE A 14 -10.89 16.49 21.81
N ALA A 15 -11.61 16.03 22.82
CA ALA A 15 -12.06 14.66 22.92
C ALA A 15 -13.33 14.53 22.07
N ALA A 16 -13.19 14.19 20.81
CA ALA A 16 -14.30 13.76 19.97
C ALA A 16 -14.31 12.22 19.90
N SER A 17 -15.04 11.60 20.81
CA SER A 17 -15.51 10.23 20.64
C SER A 17 -16.62 10.24 19.58
N ALA A 18 -16.29 9.86 18.35
CA ALA A 18 -17.27 9.59 17.32
C ALA A 18 -17.92 8.21 17.60
N PRO A 19 -19.25 8.09 17.47
CA PRO A 19 -19.93 6.80 17.59
C PRO A 19 -19.55 5.91 16.41
N SER A 20 -19.14 4.69 16.71
CA SER A 20 -18.87 3.62 15.74
C SER A 20 -20.18 3.21 15.07
N HIS A 21 -20.47 3.73 13.91
CA HIS A 21 -21.53 3.19 13.05
C HIS A 21 -21.04 1.88 12.44
N HIS A 22 -21.34 0.76 13.10
CA HIS A 22 -21.28 -0.56 12.48
C HIS A 22 -22.39 -0.65 11.42
N LEU A 23 -22.02 -0.54 10.16
CA LEU A 23 -22.88 -1.03 9.08
C LEU A 23 -22.76 -2.56 9.03
N PRO A 24 -23.87 -3.30 9.09
CA PRO A 24 -23.82 -4.75 8.97
C PRO A 24 -23.36 -5.12 7.55
N VAL A 25 -22.26 -5.88 7.45
CA VAL A 25 -21.86 -6.51 6.20
C VAL A 25 -22.81 -7.67 5.96
N THR A 26 -23.78 -7.47 5.09
CA THR A 26 -24.61 -8.55 4.57
C THR A 26 -23.76 -9.44 3.68
N PRO A 27 -23.80 -10.78 3.84
CA PRO A 27 -23.17 -11.68 2.87
C PRO A 27 -23.87 -11.47 1.52
N GLY A 28 -23.14 -10.97 0.54
CA GLY A 28 -23.60 -10.89 -0.84
C GLY A 28 -23.86 -12.31 -1.37
N PRO A 29 -24.76 -12.48 -2.36
CA PRO A 29 -25.04 -13.79 -2.93
C PRO A 29 -23.72 -14.43 -3.39
N ALA A 30 -23.57 -15.72 -3.12
CA ALA A 30 -22.46 -16.53 -3.58
C ALA A 30 -22.44 -16.52 -5.12
N GLY A 31 -21.83 -15.49 -5.68
CA GLY A 31 -21.58 -15.38 -7.11
C GLY A 31 -20.58 -16.46 -7.47
N GLN A 32 -21.00 -17.33 -8.38
CA GLN A 32 -20.17 -18.34 -9.01
C GLN A 32 -18.86 -17.69 -9.43
N ALA A 33 -17.76 -18.15 -8.85
CA ALA A 33 -16.43 -17.75 -9.25
C ALA A 33 -16.25 -18.23 -10.71
N SER A 34 -16.42 -17.31 -11.65
CA SER A 34 -15.85 -17.50 -12.99
C SER A 34 -14.37 -17.84 -12.78
N PRO A 35 -13.75 -18.70 -13.61
CA PRO A 35 -12.35 -19.04 -13.49
C PRO A 35 -11.50 -17.82 -13.88
N GLU A 36 -11.62 -16.73 -13.11
CA GLU A 36 -10.68 -15.63 -13.20
C GLU A 36 -9.35 -16.19 -12.75
N MET A 37 -8.40 -16.25 -13.67
CA MET A 37 -7.02 -16.63 -13.36
C MET A 37 -6.59 -15.78 -12.16
N SER A 38 -6.23 -16.43 -11.04
CA SER A 38 -5.83 -15.70 -9.84
C SER A 38 -4.70 -14.74 -10.19
N VAL A 39 -4.66 -13.60 -9.52
CA VAL A 39 -3.60 -12.57 -9.70
C VAL A 39 -2.21 -13.22 -9.63
N LEU A 40 -2.02 -14.15 -8.69
CA LEU A 40 -0.77 -14.89 -8.52
C LEU A 40 -0.46 -15.79 -9.73
N ALA A 41 -1.44 -16.51 -10.26
CA ALA A 41 -1.25 -17.37 -11.44
C ALA A 41 -0.89 -16.52 -12.67
N THR A 42 -1.57 -15.40 -12.87
CA THR A 42 -1.27 -14.44 -13.93
C THR A 42 0.15 -13.89 -13.79
N TYR A 43 0.54 -13.46 -12.57
CA TYR A 43 1.90 -12.99 -12.32
C TYR A 43 2.93 -14.06 -12.63
N ARG A 44 2.78 -15.28 -12.10
CA ARG A 44 3.72 -16.40 -12.30
C ARG A 44 3.86 -16.78 -13.77
N ARG A 45 2.75 -16.78 -14.51
CA ARG A 45 2.76 -17.07 -15.96
C ARG A 45 3.53 -16.01 -16.74
N LEU A 46 3.24 -14.74 -16.51
CA LEU A 46 3.88 -13.63 -17.21
C LEU A 46 5.34 -13.46 -16.80
N ALA A 47 5.67 -13.61 -15.51
CA ALA A 47 7.04 -13.42 -15.00
C ALA A 47 8.10 -14.34 -15.60
N ARG A 48 7.68 -15.40 -16.30
CA ARG A 48 8.58 -16.30 -17.08
C ARG A 48 9.15 -15.64 -18.32
N TRP A 49 8.55 -14.53 -18.78
CA TRP A 49 8.97 -13.84 -20.01
C TRP A 49 9.79 -12.58 -19.65
N PRO A 50 10.77 -12.18 -20.47
CA PRO A 50 11.63 -11.03 -20.18
C PRO A 50 10.86 -9.73 -19.88
N ALA A 51 9.78 -9.45 -20.63
CA ALA A 51 8.91 -8.28 -20.43
C ALA A 51 7.69 -8.56 -19.56
N GLY A 52 7.52 -9.76 -19.01
CA GLY A 52 6.29 -10.21 -18.39
C GLY A 52 5.94 -9.46 -17.11
N ARG A 53 6.92 -9.10 -16.29
CA ARG A 53 6.70 -8.27 -15.08
C ARG A 53 6.21 -6.87 -15.43
N TRP A 54 6.71 -6.29 -16.50
CA TRP A 54 6.22 -5.02 -17.02
C TRP A 54 4.77 -5.15 -17.52
N LEU A 55 4.48 -6.20 -18.32
CA LEU A 55 3.13 -6.46 -18.82
C LEU A 55 2.14 -6.69 -17.67
N PHE A 56 2.51 -7.49 -16.66
CA PHE A 56 1.69 -7.68 -15.47
C PHE A 56 1.36 -6.35 -14.79
N SER A 57 2.36 -5.50 -14.59
CA SER A 57 2.17 -4.19 -13.96
C SER A 57 1.23 -3.29 -14.78
N ARG A 58 1.28 -3.39 -16.11
CA ARG A 58 0.33 -2.68 -16.99
C ARG A 58 -1.09 -3.20 -16.87
N LEU A 59 -1.27 -4.52 -16.77
CA LEU A 59 -2.59 -5.12 -16.54
C LEU A 59 -3.18 -4.69 -15.19
N VAL A 60 -2.35 -4.64 -14.13
CA VAL A 60 -2.77 -4.09 -12.83
C VAL A 60 -3.21 -2.63 -12.96
N CYS A 61 -2.44 -1.80 -13.67
CA CYS A 61 -2.78 -0.39 -13.89
C CYS A 61 -4.05 -0.21 -14.76
N LEU A 62 -4.37 -1.14 -15.66
CA LEU A 62 -5.62 -1.11 -16.41
C LEU A 62 -6.83 -1.43 -15.51
N LYS A 63 -6.67 -2.34 -14.57
CA LYS A 63 -7.72 -2.72 -13.62
C LYS A 63 -7.89 -1.67 -12.50
N ALA A 64 -6.79 -1.02 -12.08
CA ALA A 64 -6.74 0.04 -11.08
C ALA A 64 -5.99 1.27 -11.65
N PRO A 65 -6.67 2.13 -12.43
CA PRO A 65 -6.03 3.17 -13.25
C PRO A 65 -5.21 4.20 -12.48
N TYR A 66 -5.57 4.48 -11.23
CA TYR A 66 -4.86 5.45 -10.40
C TYR A 66 -3.37 5.08 -10.21
N PHE A 67 -3.05 3.80 -10.10
CA PHE A 67 -1.66 3.34 -9.98
C PHE A 67 -0.82 3.59 -11.24
N ALA A 68 -1.43 3.82 -12.40
CA ALA A 68 -0.70 4.21 -13.60
C ALA A 68 0.07 5.52 -13.44
N SER A 69 -0.37 6.41 -12.54
CA SER A 69 0.27 7.68 -12.21
C SER A 69 1.74 7.52 -11.80
N ILE A 70 2.08 6.47 -11.08
CA ILE A 70 3.44 6.17 -10.63
C ILE A 70 4.21 5.25 -11.59
N ALA A 71 3.54 4.65 -12.60
CA ALA A 71 4.10 3.68 -13.54
C ALA A 71 4.92 2.58 -12.83
N PRO A 72 4.30 1.82 -11.91
CA PRO A 72 4.99 0.85 -11.08
C PRO A 72 5.45 -0.35 -11.91
N ARG A 73 6.45 -1.07 -11.38
CA ARG A 73 6.84 -2.38 -11.89
C ARG A 73 6.91 -3.38 -10.73
N MET A 74 6.10 -4.43 -10.80
CA MET A 74 6.19 -5.54 -9.86
C MET A 74 7.43 -6.37 -10.16
N GLU A 75 8.30 -6.49 -9.17
CA GLU A 75 9.53 -7.29 -9.26
C GLU A 75 9.34 -8.67 -8.62
N LEU A 76 8.54 -8.74 -7.55
CA LEU A 76 8.21 -9.99 -6.86
C LEU A 76 6.76 -9.94 -6.38
N LEU A 77 6.06 -11.06 -6.50
CA LEU A 77 4.74 -11.25 -5.91
C LEU A 77 4.56 -12.72 -5.51
N GLU A 78 4.45 -12.95 -4.21
CA GLU A 78 4.26 -14.25 -3.60
C GLU A 78 3.41 -14.10 -2.31
N PRO A 79 2.78 -15.18 -1.80
CA PRO A 79 2.09 -15.11 -0.51
C PRO A 79 3.02 -14.61 0.59
N GLY A 80 2.56 -13.61 1.34
CA GLY A 80 3.31 -12.96 2.41
C GLY A 80 4.26 -11.85 1.95
N ARG A 81 4.53 -11.69 0.64
CA ARG A 81 5.51 -10.70 0.18
C ARG A 81 5.22 -10.13 -1.20
N GLY A 82 5.31 -8.81 -1.31
CA GLY A 82 5.29 -8.08 -2.57
C GLY A 82 6.47 -7.13 -2.68
N VAL A 83 7.03 -6.97 -3.90
CA VAL A 83 8.07 -5.98 -4.18
C VAL A 83 7.72 -5.25 -5.46
N ALA A 84 7.64 -3.93 -5.40
CA ALA A 84 7.40 -3.07 -6.54
C ALA A 84 8.45 -1.97 -6.62
N THR A 85 8.79 -1.55 -7.84
CA THR A 85 9.67 -0.40 -8.06
C THR A 85 8.93 0.72 -8.78
N LEU A 86 9.32 1.96 -8.49
CA LEU A 86 8.94 3.13 -9.25
C LEU A 86 10.19 3.92 -9.65
N ARG A 87 10.20 4.48 -10.85
CA ARG A 87 11.29 5.32 -11.34
C ARG A 87 11.08 6.77 -10.92
N HIS A 88 12.12 7.42 -10.41
CA HIS A 88 12.14 8.86 -10.23
C HIS A 88 12.11 9.52 -11.61
N ARG A 89 11.05 10.24 -11.91
CA ARG A 89 10.81 10.96 -13.16
C ARG A 89 9.95 12.20 -12.89
N ARG A 90 9.95 13.18 -13.80
CA ARG A 90 9.23 14.45 -13.61
C ARG A 90 7.78 14.28 -13.14
N ALA A 91 7.05 13.32 -13.67
CA ALA A 91 5.64 13.09 -13.34
C ALA A 91 5.38 12.61 -11.89
N VAL A 92 6.42 12.17 -11.17
CA VAL A 92 6.34 11.75 -9.77
C VAL A 92 7.24 12.60 -8.86
N SER A 93 7.82 13.69 -9.38
CA SER A 93 8.70 14.57 -8.62
C SER A 93 7.92 15.71 -7.98
N ASN A 94 8.38 16.14 -6.81
CA ASN A 94 7.93 17.36 -6.17
C ASN A 94 8.83 18.56 -6.55
N HIS A 95 8.49 19.76 -6.04
CA HIS A 95 9.25 20.99 -6.26
C HIS A 95 10.68 20.99 -5.66
N LEU A 96 10.96 20.05 -4.75
CA LEU A 96 12.28 19.89 -4.13
C LEU A 96 13.19 18.93 -4.91
N GLY A 97 12.78 18.48 -6.11
CA GLY A 97 13.54 17.55 -6.93
C GLY A 97 13.69 16.16 -6.31
N SER A 98 12.69 15.72 -5.55
CA SER A 98 12.62 14.37 -5.01
C SER A 98 11.32 13.68 -5.40
N VAL A 99 11.21 12.39 -5.21
CA VAL A 99 9.95 11.65 -5.41
C VAL A 99 8.91 12.22 -4.46
N HIS A 100 7.74 12.52 -4.99
CA HIS A 100 6.64 13.09 -4.22
C HIS A 100 6.16 12.10 -3.15
N ALA A 101 5.88 12.60 -1.95
CA ALA A 101 5.42 11.80 -0.81
C ALA A 101 4.22 10.90 -1.18
N ILE A 102 3.22 11.45 -1.87
CA ILE A 102 2.04 10.68 -2.30
C ILE A 102 2.39 9.59 -3.33
N ALA A 103 3.40 9.78 -4.17
CA ALA A 103 3.85 8.74 -5.08
C ALA A 103 4.47 7.55 -4.33
N LEU A 104 5.14 7.80 -3.20
CA LEU A 104 5.65 6.77 -2.30
C LEU A 104 4.51 6.04 -1.58
N CYS A 105 3.49 6.77 -1.08
CA CYS A 105 2.28 6.20 -0.49
C CYS A 105 1.53 5.31 -1.49
N ASN A 106 1.37 5.79 -2.73
CA ASN A 106 0.73 5.03 -3.81
C ASN A 106 1.49 3.73 -4.11
N ALA A 107 2.83 3.77 -4.11
CA ALA A 107 3.64 2.55 -4.27
C ALA A 107 3.49 1.60 -3.08
N ALA A 108 3.41 2.12 -1.85
CA ALA A 108 3.19 1.32 -0.65
C ALA A 108 1.83 0.63 -0.69
N GLU A 109 0.75 1.37 -0.99
CA GLU A 109 -0.61 0.86 -1.10
C GLU A 109 -0.72 -0.23 -2.17
N LEU A 110 -0.22 0.02 -3.39
CA LEU A 110 -0.21 -0.97 -4.46
C LEU A 110 0.48 -2.27 -4.03
N THR A 111 1.67 -2.14 -3.42
CA THR A 111 2.49 -3.30 -3.06
C THR A 111 1.85 -4.10 -1.93
N ALA A 112 1.29 -3.41 -0.91
CA ALA A 112 0.55 -4.01 0.18
C ALA A 112 -0.72 -4.72 -0.32
N GLY A 113 -1.50 -4.04 -1.16
CA GLY A 113 -2.73 -4.58 -1.71
C GLY A 113 -2.52 -5.84 -2.53
N LEU A 114 -1.54 -5.85 -3.43
CA LEU A 114 -1.22 -7.04 -4.22
C LEU A 114 -0.66 -8.18 -3.36
N ALA A 115 0.19 -7.88 -2.37
CA ALA A 115 0.69 -8.88 -1.44
C ALA A 115 -0.44 -9.51 -0.62
N THR A 116 -1.41 -8.71 -0.17
CA THR A 116 -2.61 -9.18 0.54
C THR A 116 -3.47 -10.05 -0.37
N ASP A 117 -3.76 -9.58 -1.59
CA ASP A 117 -4.62 -10.27 -2.54
C ASP A 117 -4.16 -11.70 -2.87
N VAL A 118 -2.84 -11.90 -2.96
CA VAL A 118 -2.26 -13.22 -3.24
C VAL A 118 -2.03 -14.08 -1.99
N SER A 119 -2.23 -13.51 -0.80
CA SER A 119 -2.00 -14.18 0.47
C SER A 119 -3.28 -14.70 1.11
N ILE A 120 -4.41 -14.00 0.92
CA ILE A 120 -5.69 -14.39 1.50
C ILE A 120 -6.32 -15.55 0.74
N PRO A 121 -7.13 -16.39 1.41
CA PRO A 121 -7.89 -17.45 0.75
C PRO A 121 -8.86 -16.89 -0.31
N PRO A 122 -9.17 -17.63 -1.39
CA PRO A 122 -10.09 -17.19 -2.45
C PRO A 122 -11.51 -16.87 -1.96
N SER A 123 -11.91 -17.45 -0.82
CA SER A 123 -13.20 -17.22 -0.16
C SER A 123 -13.27 -15.87 0.55
N MET A 124 -12.14 -15.22 0.80
CA MET A 124 -12.05 -13.96 1.52
C MET A 124 -11.93 -12.75 0.59
N ARG A 125 -12.32 -11.60 1.11
CA ARG A 125 -12.16 -10.29 0.47
C ARG A 125 -11.53 -9.35 1.48
N TRP A 126 -10.78 -8.37 0.98
CA TRP A 126 -10.16 -7.36 1.82
C TRP A 126 -10.48 -5.95 1.31
N ILE A 127 -10.45 -4.99 2.21
CA ILE A 127 -10.55 -3.55 1.91
C ILE A 127 -9.50 -2.81 2.75
N PRO A 128 -8.86 -1.77 2.21
CA PRO A 128 -7.99 -0.92 3.02
C PRO A 128 -8.84 -0.12 4.01
N LYS A 129 -8.46 -0.15 5.29
CA LYS A 129 -9.10 0.64 6.35
C LYS A 129 -8.36 1.94 6.64
N GLY A 130 -7.06 1.95 6.40
CA GLY A 130 -6.19 3.09 6.65
C GLY A 130 -4.75 2.76 6.39
N MET A 131 -3.91 3.78 6.42
CA MET A 131 -2.47 3.64 6.29
C MET A 131 -1.78 4.69 7.18
N THR A 132 -0.91 4.24 8.07
CA THR A 132 -0.02 5.12 8.84
C THR A 132 1.33 5.20 8.14
N VAL A 133 1.82 6.41 7.87
CA VAL A 133 3.04 6.64 7.10
C VAL A 133 4.04 7.48 7.89
N ARG A 134 5.31 7.10 7.83
CA ARG A 134 6.42 7.90 8.31
C ARG A 134 7.40 8.18 7.18
N TYR A 135 7.65 9.44 6.89
CA TYR A 135 8.67 9.87 5.94
C TYR A 135 10.00 10.05 6.69
N LEU A 136 11.02 9.33 6.26
CA LEU A 136 12.28 9.22 7.00
C LEU A 136 13.37 10.11 6.42
N ARG A 137 13.41 10.23 5.08
CA ARG A 137 14.39 11.05 4.38
C ARG A 137 13.97 11.43 2.97
N LYS A 138 14.75 12.29 2.32
CA LYS A 138 14.54 12.70 0.92
C LYS A 138 14.69 11.50 -0.01
N ALA A 139 13.67 11.25 -0.85
CA ALA A 139 13.62 10.14 -1.79
C ALA A 139 14.16 10.55 -3.17
N VAL A 140 15.30 10.04 -3.58
CA VAL A 140 15.93 10.35 -4.87
C VAL A 140 16.32 9.06 -5.58
N GLY A 141 16.11 8.98 -6.89
CA GLY A 141 16.41 7.79 -7.68
C GLY A 141 15.24 6.80 -7.74
N ARG A 142 15.52 5.56 -8.13
CA ARG A 142 14.52 4.50 -8.19
C ARG A 142 14.15 4.07 -6.78
N MET A 143 12.86 4.06 -6.48
CA MET A 143 12.35 3.58 -5.19
C MET A 143 11.93 2.12 -5.29
N THR A 144 12.17 1.37 -4.23
CA THR A 144 11.73 -0.02 -4.08
C THR A 144 10.83 -0.13 -2.86
N ALA A 145 9.54 -0.42 -3.07
CA ALA A 145 8.58 -0.72 -2.03
C ALA A 145 8.55 -2.23 -1.79
N THR A 146 8.69 -2.65 -0.54
CA THR A 146 8.58 -4.05 -0.11
C THR A 146 7.49 -4.14 0.94
N ALA A 147 6.42 -4.88 0.63
CA ALA A 147 5.37 -5.23 1.56
C ALA A 147 5.60 -6.62 2.13
N THR A 148 5.36 -6.77 3.43
CA THR A 148 5.44 -8.05 4.13
C THR A 148 4.25 -8.24 5.06
N LEU A 149 3.67 -9.44 5.06
CA LEU A 149 2.62 -9.87 5.97
C LEU A 149 2.79 -11.35 6.28
N ASP A 150 2.27 -11.80 7.43
CA ASP A 150 2.26 -13.22 7.75
C ASP A 150 1.10 -13.91 6.99
N PRO A 151 1.38 -14.80 6.04
CA PRO A 151 0.33 -15.50 5.29
C PRO A 151 -0.30 -16.66 6.06
N ARG A 152 0.18 -16.95 7.29
CA ARG A 152 -0.35 -18.03 8.12
C ARG A 152 -1.62 -17.59 8.83
N ASN A 153 -2.55 -18.50 9.00
CA ASN A 153 -3.78 -18.27 9.76
C ASN A 153 -4.64 -17.10 9.24
N LEU A 154 -4.69 -16.90 7.93
CA LEU A 154 -5.55 -15.89 7.32
C LEU A 154 -7.00 -16.36 7.14
N GLU A 155 -7.29 -17.62 7.42
CA GLU A 155 -8.64 -18.17 7.44
C GLU A 155 -9.39 -17.78 8.73
N GLY A 156 -10.72 -17.79 8.68
CA GLY A 156 -11.58 -17.55 9.83
C GLY A 156 -12.42 -16.27 9.74
N PRO A 157 -12.90 -15.74 10.89
CA PRO A 157 -13.75 -14.55 10.89
C PRO A 157 -13.00 -13.30 10.41
N ALA A 158 -13.77 -12.33 9.92
CA ALA A 158 -13.22 -11.04 9.46
C ALA A 158 -12.42 -10.36 10.59
N ARG A 159 -11.23 -9.92 10.26
CA ARG A 159 -10.30 -9.26 11.19
C ARG A 159 -9.42 -8.25 10.49
N ASP A 160 -8.79 -7.39 11.25
CA ASP A 160 -7.79 -6.47 10.73
C ASP A 160 -6.48 -7.21 10.47
N LEU A 161 -5.87 -6.92 9.32
CA LEU A 161 -4.57 -7.43 8.93
C LEU A 161 -3.62 -6.26 8.78
N GLU A 162 -2.54 -6.28 9.54
CA GLU A 162 -1.47 -5.29 9.39
C GLU A 162 -0.49 -5.77 8.31
N VAL A 163 -0.20 -4.89 7.35
CA VAL A 163 0.81 -5.10 6.31
C VAL A 163 1.90 -4.06 6.48
N VAL A 164 3.12 -4.52 6.73
CA VAL A 164 4.28 -3.63 6.88
C VAL A 164 4.90 -3.36 5.52
N VAL A 165 5.11 -2.08 5.20
CA VAL A 165 5.77 -1.67 3.95
C VAL A 165 6.97 -0.79 4.26
N ALA A 166 8.12 -1.16 3.69
CA ALA A 166 9.31 -0.31 3.67
C ALA A 166 9.60 0.14 2.23
N VAL A 167 9.78 1.44 2.02
CA VAL A 167 10.26 1.97 0.75
C VAL A 167 11.71 2.40 0.90
N ARG A 168 12.55 1.91 0.00
CA ARG A 168 14.00 2.16 0.02
C ARG A 168 14.47 2.85 -1.26
N ASP A 169 15.51 3.65 -1.12
CA ASP A 169 16.21 4.28 -2.23
C ASP A 169 17.25 3.33 -2.87
N PRO A 170 17.99 3.76 -3.93
CA PRO A 170 19.01 2.93 -4.58
C PRO A 170 20.18 2.54 -3.67
N SER A 171 20.45 3.30 -2.60
CA SER A 171 21.48 2.99 -1.62
C SER A 171 21.04 1.95 -0.59
N GLY A 172 19.75 1.57 -0.61
CA GLY A 172 19.15 0.65 0.35
C GLY A 172 18.64 1.33 1.62
N ASP A 173 18.75 2.65 1.70
CA ASP A 173 18.25 3.43 2.83
C ASP A 173 16.74 3.55 2.83
N ALA A 174 16.11 3.39 3.99
CA ALA A 174 14.67 3.57 4.13
C ALA A 174 14.30 5.05 3.99
N VAL A 175 13.38 5.35 3.07
CA VAL A 175 12.85 6.69 2.81
C VAL A 175 11.42 6.85 3.32
N LEU A 176 10.70 5.73 3.46
CA LEU A 176 9.34 5.68 4.00
C LEU A 176 9.09 4.32 4.64
N ASP A 177 8.42 4.34 5.78
CA ASP A 177 7.75 3.19 6.39
C ASP A 177 6.25 3.42 6.40
N ALA A 178 5.46 2.36 6.13
CA ALA A 178 4.00 2.38 6.22
C ALA A 178 3.46 1.10 6.86
N ARG A 179 2.28 1.23 7.44
CA ARG A 179 1.49 0.12 8.00
C ARG A 179 0.03 0.30 7.67
#